data_570daf80a13a0e30f2a2ce88b4447a49
#
_entry.id   570daf80a13a0e30f2a2ce88b4447a49
#
_cell.length_a   1.000
_cell.length_b   1.000
_cell.length_c   1.000
_cell.angle_alpha   90.00
_cell.angle_beta   90.00
_cell.angle_gamma   90.00
#
_symmetry.space_group_name_H-M   'P 1'
#
loop_
_entity.id
_entity.type
_entity.pdbx_description
1 polymer ?
#
loop_
_entity_poly.entity_id
_entity_poly.type
_entity_poly.pdbx_seq_one_letter_code
_entity_poly.pdbx_strand_id
1 'polypeptide(L)'
;MNAHRVPATFVSFDGAVSASGVCQRPDRYRFIDAPDPDLAPRIARGGGYSYAAASFGAGSVVQDMRRFNRILGFDPAARIIEVEAGVTLGDVFAVASREGLGLPVQPGYPAITVGGCIAANVHGKNPVREGTFVDSVLDLTLFHPDRGVLRLSPTPCPDCSI
;
A
#
# COMPACT_ATOMS: atom_id res chain seq x y z
N MET A 1 4.57 -3.82 24.37
CA MET A 1 5.11 -4.99 23.61
C MET A 1 5.71 -4.43 22.34
N ASN A 2 7.00 -4.64 22.10
CA ASN A 2 7.62 -4.19 20.86
C ASN A 2 7.05 -5.01 19.69
N ALA A 3 6.72 -4.33 18.59
CA ALA A 3 6.38 -5.00 17.35
C ALA A 3 7.46 -6.03 17.01
N HIS A 4 7.05 -7.21 16.58
CA HIS A 4 7.98 -8.31 16.31
C HIS A 4 8.93 -7.92 15.17
N ARG A 5 10.21 -7.84 15.49
CA ARG A 5 11.31 -7.49 14.56
C ARG A 5 12.18 -8.70 14.31
N VAL A 6 12.44 -8.98 13.05
CA VAL A 6 13.26 -10.12 12.63
C VAL A 6 14.29 -9.66 11.60
N PRO A 7 15.56 -9.98 11.75
CA PRO A 7 16.53 -9.81 10.67
C PRO A 7 16.05 -10.52 9.40
N ALA A 8 16.18 -9.84 8.27
CA ALA A 8 15.72 -10.39 6.99
C ALA A 8 16.57 -9.85 5.83
N THR A 9 16.67 -10.64 4.78
CA THR A 9 17.19 -10.19 3.49
C THR A 9 16.02 -9.96 2.54
N PHE A 10 15.99 -8.78 1.93
CA PHE A 10 14.99 -8.39 0.96
C PHE A 10 15.59 -8.42 -0.43
N VAL A 11 14.77 -8.79 -1.40
CA VAL A 11 15.18 -8.90 -2.81
C VAL A 11 14.14 -8.18 -3.67
N SER A 12 14.57 -7.51 -4.74
CA SER A 12 13.68 -6.96 -5.77
C SER A 12 13.00 -8.08 -6.55
N PHE A 13 11.91 -7.76 -7.26
CA PHE A 13 11.12 -8.76 -7.98
C PHE A 13 11.92 -9.52 -9.04
N ASP A 14 12.84 -8.83 -9.71
CA ASP A 14 13.75 -9.39 -10.72
C ASP A 14 15.00 -10.05 -10.13
N GLY A 15 15.18 -10.00 -8.81
CA GLY A 15 16.36 -10.54 -8.14
C GLY A 15 17.63 -9.70 -8.27
N ALA A 16 17.59 -8.56 -8.98
CA ALA A 16 18.77 -7.78 -9.31
C ALA A 16 19.35 -7.02 -8.11
N VAL A 17 18.53 -6.66 -7.15
CA VAL A 17 18.92 -5.89 -5.96
C VAL A 17 18.54 -6.64 -4.70
N SER A 18 19.48 -6.75 -3.76
CA SER A 18 19.20 -7.29 -2.42
C SER A 18 19.82 -6.42 -1.34
N ALA A 19 19.21 -6.41 -0.16
CA ALA A 19 19.76 -5.75 1.02
C ALA A 19 19.31 -6.45 2.30
N SER A 20 20.19 -6.44 3.30
CA SER A 20 19.85 -6.89 4.65
C SER A 20 19.26 -5.74 5.46
N GLY A 21 18.27 -6.05 6.27
CA GLY A 21 17.60 -5.11 7.15
C GLY A 21 16.76 -5.84 8.19
N VAL A 22 15.78 -5.15 8.73
CA VAL A 22 14.86 -5.71 9.73
C VAL A 22 13.45 -5.72 9.18
N CYS A 23 12.80 -6.88 9.18
CA CYS A 23 11.37 -6.99 8.91
C CYS A 23 10.59 -6.72 10.20
N GLN A 24 9.71 -5.75 10.16
CA GLN A 24 8.77 -5.44 11.23
C GLN A 24 7.35 -5.68 10.73
N ARG A 25 6.54 -6.37 11.55
CA ARG A 25 5.11 -6.51 11.31
C ARG A 25 4.36 -5.56 12.23
N PRO A 26 3.89 -4.42 11.71
CA PRO A 26 3.17 -3.46 12.53
C PRO A 26 1.90 -4.08 13.12
N ASP A 27 1.58 -3.70 14.35
CA ASP A 27 0.29 -4.02 14.95
C ASP A 27 -0.77 -3.09 14.36
N ARG A 28 -1.88 -3.65 13.90
CA ARG A 28 -2.99 -2.90 13.29
C ARG A 28 -3.55 -1.81 14.21
N TYR A 29 -3.60 -2.07 15.50
CA TYR A 29 -4.20 -1.17 16.48
C TYR A 29 -3.20 -0.18 17.07
N ARG A 30 -1.89 -0.45 16.93
CA ARG A 30 -0.79 0.36 17.48
C ARG A 30 0.12 0.93 16.39
N PHE A 31 -0.31 0.84 15.15
CA PHE A 31 0.47 1.34 14.02
C PHE A 31 0.76 2.85 14.12
N ILE A 32 -0.11 3.57 14.83
CA ILE A 32 -0.08 5.02 15.01
C ILE A 32 0.75 5.43 16.24
N ASP A 33 1.30 4.47 16.99
CA ASP A 33 2.19 4.79 18.12
C ASP A 33 3.39 5.61 17.60
N ALA A 34 3.76 6.61 18.40
CA ALA A 34 4.81 7.57 18.05
C ALA A 34 6.07 6.89 17.51
N PRO A 35 6.70 7.46 16.49
CA PRO A 35 7.93 6.91 15.95
C PRO A 35 8.99 6.87 17.07
N ASP A 36 9.67 5.75 17.19
CA ASP A 36 10.85 5.61 18.03
C ASP A 36 11.99 6.42 17.38
N PRO A 37 12.46 7.50 18.00
CA PRO A 37 13.41 8.40 17.37
C PRO A 37 14.78 7.75 17.09
N ASP A 38 15.11 6.65 17.77
CA ASP A 38 16.38 5.93 17.61
C ASP A 38 16.35 4.90 16.49
N LEU A 39 15.27 4.85 15.68
CA LEU A 39 15.13 3.83 14.65
C LEU A 39 15.66 4.28 13.30
N ALA A 40 16.33 3.33 12.65
CA ALA A 40 16.67 3.38 11.24
C ALA A 40 15.45 3.75 10.36
N PRO A 41 15.67 4.32 9.17
CA PRO A 41 14.61 4.69 8.26
C PRO A 41 13.60 3.55 8.05
N ARG A 42 12.31 3.87 8.15
CA ARG A 42 11.23 2.91 7.96
C ARG A 42 10.68 3.00 6.55
N ILE A 43 10.37 1.85 5.97
CA ILE A 43 9.79 1.78 4.64
C ILE A 43 8.66 0.75 4.62
N ALA A 44 7.52 1.12 4.06
CA ALA A 44 6.40 0.20 3.89
C ALA A 44 6.66 -0.77 2.72
N ARG A 45 6.32 -2.06 2.90
CA ARG A 45 6.44 -3.09 1.87
C ARG A 45 5.15 -3.90 1.77
N GLY A 46 4.57 -3.92 0.59
CA GLY A 46 3.47 -4.81 0.22
C GLY A 46 3.98 -6.18 -0.23
N GLY A 47 3.54 -6.66 -1.38
CA GLY A 47 3.89 -7.96 -1.94
C GLY A 47 5.35 -8.11 -2.39
N GLY A 48 6.08 -7.01 -2.53
CA GLY A 48 7.49 -7.03 -2.94
C GLY A 48 7.72 -7.17 -4.44
N TYR A 49 6.79 -6.68 -5.23
CA TYR A 49 6.80 -6.81 -6.71
C TYR A 49 7.43 -5.62 -7.44
N SER A 50 8.16 -4.76 -6.72
CA SER A 50 8.94 -3.68 -7.35
C SER A 50 10.24 -4.21 -7.95
N TYR A 51 10.57 -3.76 -9.16
CA TYR A 51 11.82 -4.11 -9.87
C TYR A 51 13.04 -3.45 -9.23
N ALA A 52 12.88 -2.25 -8.68
CA ALA A 52 13.95 -1.58 -7.94
C ALA A 52 13.81 -1.83 -6.44
N ALA A 53 14.80 -1.40 -5.65
CA ALA A 53 14.77 -1.44 -4.19
C ALA A 53 13.78 -0.40 -3.60
N ALA A 54 12.60 -0.22 -4.22
CA ALA A 54 11.63 0.81 -3.84
C ALA A 54 10.98 0.58 -2.47
N SER A 55 11.07 -0.63 -1.93
CA SER A 55 10.42 -1.00 -0.67
C SER A 55 11.37 -1.60 0.37
N PHE A 56 12.67 -1.40 0.21
CA PHE A 56 13.70 -1.79 1.18
C PHE A 56 15.00 -1.01 0.93
N GLY A 57 15.91 -1.00 1.92
CA GLY A 57 17.23 -0.42 1.82
C GLY A 57 18.16 -1.04 2.85
N ALA A 58 19.46 -0.89 2.68
CA ALA A 58 20.45 -1.39 3.63
C ALA A 58 20.21 -0.77 5.02
N GLY A 59 20.13 -1.59 6.05
CA GLY A 59 19.91 -1.15 7.42
C GLY A 59 18.53 -0.58 7.72
N SER A 60 17.57 -0.62 6.76
CA SER A 60 16.22 -0.10 6.97
C SER A 60 15.35 -1.06 7.79
N VAL A 61 14.35 -0.49 8.46
CA VAL A 61 13.23 -1.23 9.05
C VAL A 61 12.13 -1.32 8.02
N VAL A 62 11.96 -2.49 7.43
CA VAL A 62 10.92 -2.77 6.44
C VAL A 62 9.64 -3.18 7.15
N GLN A 63 8.59 -2.39 6.98
CA GLN A 63 7.28 -2.64 7.55
C GLN A 63 6.45 -3.52 6.60
N ASP A 64 6.23 -4.78 6.99
CA ASP A 64 5.41 -5.74 6.25
C ASP A 64 3.91 -5.39 6.37
N MET A 65 3.37 -4.79 5.33
CA MET A 65 1.99 -4.29 5.28
C MET A 65 0.97 -5.36 4.90
N ARG A 66 1.39 -6.57 4.55
CA ARG A 66 0.49 -7.64 4.05
C ARG A 66 -0.58 -8.10 5.04
N ARG A 67 -0.45 -7.76 6.32
CA ARG A 67 -1.49 -8.02 7.33
C ARG A 67 -2.61 -6.98 7.34
N PHE A 68 -2.43 -5.84 6.70
CA PHE A 68 -3.47 -4.84 6.48
C PHE A 68 -4.25 -5.22 5.21
N ASN A 69 -4.99 -6.32 5.28
CA ASN A 69 -5.59 -6.97 4.12
C ASN A 69 -7.11 -7.13 4.23
N ARG A 70 -7.78 -6.27 4.99
CA ARG A 70 -9.24 -6.27 5.08
C ARG A 70 -9.87 -5.43 3.99
N ILE A 71 -10.95 -5.93 3.41
CA ILE A 71 -11.93 -5.14 2.68
C ILE A 71 -12.87 -4.57 3.74
N LEU A 72 -12.93 -3.25 3.85
CA LEU A 72 -13.64 -2.54 4.91
C LEU A 72 -15.07 -2.22 4.50
N GLY A 73 -15.30 -1.97 3.20
CA GLY A 73 -16.60 -1.71 2.63
C GLY A 73 -16.63 -1.92 1.13
N PHE A 74 -17.81 -2.26 0.59
CA PHE A 74 -18.04 -2.35 -0.84
C PHE A 74 -19.46 -1.89 -1.15
N ASP A 75 -19.57 -0.84 -1.97
CA ASP A 75 -20.82 -0.35 -2.52
C ASP A 75 -20.81 -0.54 -4.04
N PRO A 76 -21.44 -1.60 -4.57
CA PRO A 76 -21.46 -1.85 -6.01
C PRO A 76 -22.29 -0.82 -6.78
N ALA A 77 -23.30 -0.19 -6.18
CA ALA A 77 -24.13 0.84 -6.83
C ALA A 77 -23.32 2.13 -7.04
N ALA A 78 -22.56 2.55 -6.02
CA ALA A 78 -21.64 3.67 -6.12
C ALA A 78 -20.32 3.31 -6.82
N ARG A 79 -20.05 2.01 -7.02
CA ARG A 79 -18.78 1.47 -7.54
C ARG A 79 -17.57 1.86 -6.69
N ILE A 80 -17.75 1.85 -5.37
CA ILE A 80 -16.72 2.22 -4.40
C ILE A 80 -16.36 1.01 -3.56
N ILE A 81 -15.06 0.78 -3.39
CA ILE A 81 -14.53 -0.21 -2.46
C ILE A 81 -13.55 0.44 -1.51
N GLU A 82 -13.70 0.20 -0.21
CA GLU A 82 -12.79 0.64 0.84
C GLU A 82 -11.94 -0.54 1.31
N VAL A 83 -10.62 -0.38 1.27
CA VAL A 83 -9.68 -1.45 1.57
C VAL A 83 -8.47 -0.98 2.37
N GLU A 84 -7.88 -1.88 3.13
CA GLU A 84 -6.56 -1.67 3.73
C GLU A 84 -5.45 -1.80 2.67
N ALA A 85 -4.31 -1.14 2.90
CA ALA A 85 -3.21 -1.02 1.94
C ALA A 85 -2.59 -2.35 1.48
N GLY A 86 -2.68 -3.41 2.28
CA GLY A 86 -2.14 -4.74 1.99
C GLY A 86 -3.11 -5.67 1.24
N VAL A 87 -4.34 -5.23 0.97
CA VAL A 87 -5.28 -5.96 0.10
C VAL A 87 -4.67 -6.04 -1.29
N THR A 88 -4.76 -7.21 -1.93
CA THR A 88 -4.23 -7.41 -3.28
C THR A 88 -5.26 -7.02 -4.36
N LEU A 89 -4.79 -6.75 -5.56
CA LEU A 89 -5.69 -6.51 -6.70
C LEU A 89 -6.53 -7.75 -7.01
N GLY A 90 -5.99 -8.95 -6.76
CA GLY A 90 -6.73 -10.21 -6.88
C GLY A 90 -7.90 -10.30 -5.92
N ASP A 91 -7.72 -9.85 -4.66
CA ASP A 91 -8.80 -9.81 -3.66
C ASP A 91 -9.89 -8.81 -4.07
N VAL A 92 -9.49 -7.62 -4.53
CA VAL A 92 -10.43 -6.62 -5.06
C VAL A 92 -11.22 -7.17 -6.24
N PHE A 93 -10.53 -7.80 -7.20
CA PHE A 93 -11.16 -8.42 -8.35
C PHE A 93 -12.13 -9.54 -7.97
N ALA A 94 -11.76 -10.40 -7.01
CA ALA A 94 -12.61 -11.49 -6.55
C ALA A 94 -13.94 -11.02 -5.94
N VAL A 95 -13.96 -9.82 -5.34
CA VAL A 95 -15.18 -9.22 -4.79
C VAL A 95 -15.95 -8.47 -5.88
N ALA A 96 -15.30 -7.57 -6.62
CA ALA A 96 -15.93 -6.72 -7.60
C ALA A 96 -16.54 -7.49 -8.78
N SER A 97 -15.88 -8.55 -9.24
CA SER A 97 -16.35 -9.36 -10.37
C SER A 97 -17.68 -10.07 -10.13
N ARG A 98 -18.06 -10.30 -8.88
CA ARG A 98 -19.36 -10.88 -8.52
C ARG A 98 -20.53 -9.97 -8.90
N GLU A 99 -20.27 -8.65 -8.93
CA GLU A 99 -21.21 -7.62 -9.33
C GLU A 99 -20.97 -7.13 -10.77
N GLY A 100 -20.15 -7.87 -11.54
CA GLY A 100 -19.80 -7.49 -12.91
C GLY A 100 -18.91 -6.24 -13.00
N LEU A 101 -18.24 -5.88 -11.91
CA LEU A 101 -17.36 -4.72 -11.82
C LEU A 101 -15.90 -5.12 -11.85
N GLY A 102 -15.02 -4.17 -12.19
CA GLY A 102 -13.58 -4.32 -12.18
C GLY A 102 -12.89 -2.97 -12.02
N LEU A 103 -11.60 -3.00 -11.71
CA LEU A 103 -10.79 -1.80 -11.67
C LEU A 103 -10.49 -1.31 -13.09
N PRO A 104 -10.58 0.01 -13.37
CA PRO A 104 -10.25 0.55 -14.69
C PRO A 104 -8.76 0.36 -15.01
N VAL A 105 -7.90 0.47 -14.01
CA VAL A 105 -6.45 0.25 -14.15
C VAL A 105 -6.07 -1.09 -13.52
N GLN A 106 -5.65 -2.04 -14.34
CA GLN A 106 -5.27 -3.38 -13.91
C GLN A 106 -3.83 -3.70 -14.33
N PRO A 107 -2.86 -3.59 -13.42
CA PRO A 107 -1.52 -4.14 -13.62
C PRO A 107 -1.57 -5.66 -13.85
N GLY A 108 -0.59 -6.19 -14.57
CA GLY A 108 -0.59 -7.57 -15.04
C GLY A 108 -0.42 -8.66 -13.97
N TYR A 109 -0.30 -8.30 -12.68
CA TYR A 109 -0.06 -9.28 -11.62
C TYR A 109 -1.03 -9.08 -10.44
N PRO A 110 -1.86 -10.09 -10.11
CA PRO A 110 -2.94 -9.93 -9.13
C PRO A 110 -2.46 -9.83 -7.68
N ALA A 111 -1.26 -10.28 -7.36
CA ALA A 111 -0.75 -10.24 -5.98
C ALA A 111 -0.10 -8.90 -5.58
N ILE A 112 -0.12 -7.89 -6.47
CA ILE A 112 0.30 -6.53 -6.12
C ILE A 112 -0.73 -5.95 -5.14
N THR A 113 -0.25 -5.28 -4.08
CA THR A 113 -1.12 -4.68 -3.07
C THR A 113 -1.62 -3.30 -3.50
N VAL A 114 -2.82 -2.93 -3.06
CA VAL A 114 -3.42 -1.62 -3.34
C VAL A 114 -2.50 -0.48 -2.90
N GLY A 115 -1.94 -0.55 -1.69
CA GLY A 115 -0.97 0.45 -1.22
C GLY A 115 0.28 0.53 -2.10
N GLY A 116 0.76 -0.59 -2.64
CA GLY A 116 1.86 -0.62 -3.60
C GLY A 116 1.49 0.02 -4.94
N CYS A 117 0.26 -0.20 -5.42
CA CYS A 117 -0.24 0.43 -6.64
C CYS A 117 -0.32 1.96 -6.51
N ILE A 118 -0.79 2.46 -5.37
CA ILE A 118 -0.86 3.89 -5.08
C ILE A 118 0.54 4.49 -4.97
N ALA A 119 1.42 3.89 -4.16
CA ALA A 119 2.76 4.39 -3.90
C ALA A 119 3.64 4.49 -5.16
N ALA A 120 3.48 3.55 -6.08
CA ALA A 120 4.21 3.52 -7.35
C ALA A 120 3.44 4.18 -8.51
N ASN A 121 2.22 4.67 -8.25
CA ASN A 121 1.30 5.18 -9.27
C ASN A 121 1.29 4.30 -10.53
N VAL A 122 1.02 3.01 -10.33
CA VAL A 122 1.11 2.03 -11.40
C VAL A 122 0.08 2.29 -12.50
N HIS A 123 0.40 1.87 -13.72
CA HIS A 123 -0.52 1.88 -14.85
C HIS A 123 -0.90 0.46 -15.27
N GLY A 124 -2.00 0.32 -15.98
CA GLY A 124 -2.42 -0.90 -16.65
C GLY A 124 -1.77 -1.07 -18.03
N LYS A 125 -2.37 -1.92 -18.86
CA LYS A 125 -1.89 -2.16 -20.22
C LYS A 125 -2.28 -1.04 -21.21
N ASN A 126 -3.24 -0.20 -20.87
CA ASN A 126 -3.74 0.87 -21.73
C ASN A 126 -3.75 2.23 -20.99
N PRO A 127 -2.57 2.76 -20.61
CA PRO A 127 -2.48 3.97 -19.81
C PRO A 127 -2.99 5.22 -20.52
N VAL A 128 -2.97 5.25 -21.85
CA VAL A 128 -3.46 6.39 -22.63
C VAL A 128 -4.97 6.59 -22.47
N ARG A 129 -5.73 5.50 -22.29
CA ARG A 129 -7.18 5.54 -22.13
C ARG A 129 -7.62 5.53 -20.67
N GLU A 130 -6.93 4.76 -19.86
CA GLU A 130 -7.37 4.39 -18.49
C GLU A 130 -6.65 5.17 -17.40
N GLY A 131 -5.58 5.91 -17.77
CA GLY A 131 -4.77 6.66 -16.83
C GLY A 131 -3.91 5.77 -15.93
N THR A 132 -3.70 6.22 -14.72
CA THR A 132 -2.92 5.56 -13.66
C THR A 132 -3.80 5.12 -12.51
N PHE A 133 -3.27 4.32 -11.61
CA PHE A 133 -4.04 3.77 -10.50
C PHE A 133 -4.57 4.87 -9.57
N VAL A 134 -3.80 5.94 -9.36
CA VAL A 134 -4.19 7.07 -8.49
C VAL A 134 -5.42 7.80 -9.02
N ASP A 135 -5.66 7.81 -10.34
CA ASP A 135 -6.84 8.43 -10.94
C ASP A 135 -8.17 7.75 -10.49
N SER A 136 -8.07 6.53 -9.95
CA SER A 136 -9.20 5.77 -9.40
C SER A 136 -9.34 5.89 -7.88
N VAL A 137 -8.45 6.63 -7.22
CA VAL A 137 -8.46 6.78 -5.74
C VAL A 137 -9.28 7.99 -5.36
N LEU A 138 -10.33 7.77 -4.58
CA LEU A 138 -11.21 8.84 -4.07
C LEU A 138 -10.68 9.45 -2.78
N ASP A 139 -10.23 8.59 -1.86
CA ASP A 139 -9.72 8.98 -0.55
C ASP A 139 -8.57 8.08 -0.14
N LEU A 140 -7.62 8.64 0.60
CA LEU A 140 -6.50 7.94 1.17
C LEU A 140 -6.26 8.38 2.61
N THR A 141 -6.27 7.44 3.55
CA THR A 141 -5.78 7.67 4.91
C THR A 141 -4.33 7.21 5.00
N LEU A 142 -3.44 8.16 5.25
CA LEU A 142 -2.00 7.96 5.35
C LEU A 142 -1.51 8.27 6.76
N PHE A 143 -0.68 7.40 7.34
CA PHE A 143 0.07 7.72 8.54
C PHE A 143 1.44 8.31 8.16
N HIS A 144 1.71 9.52 8.61
CA HIS A 144 3.00 10.18 8.46
C HIS A 144 3.68 10.29 9.84
N PRO A 145 4.96 9.93 9.98
CA PRO A 145 5.63 9.90 11.29
C PRO A 145 5.59 11.24 12.02
N ASP A 146 5.75 12.35 11.30
CA ASP A 146 5.81 13.69 11.91
C ASP A 146 4.46 14.41 11.97
N ARG A 147 3.48 13.98 11.16
CA ARG A 147 2.18 14.65 11.00
C ARG A 147 1.00 13.82 11.51
N GLY A 148 1.25 12.58 11.92
CA GLY A 148 0.19 11.65 12.34
C GLY A 148 -0.66 11.16 11.18
N VAL A 149 -1.96 11.01 11.42
CA VAL A 149 -2.93 10.52 10.43
C VAL A 149 -3.36 11.66 9.52
N LEU A 150 -3.14 11.49 8.22
CA LEU A 150 -3.57 12.42 7.18
C LEU A 150 -4.70 11.78 6.37
N ARG A 151 -5.73 12.56 6.08
CA ARG A 151 -6.76 12.20 5.09
C ARG A 151 -6.50 13.01 3.83
N LEU A 152 -6.35 12.33 2.71
CA LEU A 152 -6.02 12.91 1.42
C LEU A 152 -7.13 12.56 0.44
N SER A 153 -7.60 13.56 -0.29
CA SER A 153 -8.58 13.41 -1.37
C SER A 153 -8.11 14.24 -2.58
N PRO A 154 -8.31 13.77 -3.82
CA PRO A 154 -7.99 14.55 -5.02
C PRO A 154 -8.85 15.82 -5.15
N THR A 155 -10.04 15.85 -4.54
CA THR A 155 -10.86 17.06 -4.45
C THR A 155 -10.56 17.75 -3.13
N PRO A 156 -10.30 19.08 -3.10
CA PRO A 156 -10.10 19.81 -1.86
C PRO A 156 -11.29 19.58 -0.93
N CYS A 157 -11.07 18.87 0.17
CA CYS A 157 -12.06 18.77 1.24
C CYS A 157 -12.17 20.15 1.90
N PRO A 158 -13.36 20.80 1.95
CA PRO A 158 -13.51 22.11 2.58
C PRO A 158 -13.02 22.16 4.03
N ASP A 159 -13.02 21.01 4.71
CA ASP A 159 -12.65 20.86 6.12
C ASP A 159 -11.20 20.32 6.33
N CYS A 160 -10.44 20.09 5.25
CA CYS A 160 -9.05 19.66 5.34
C CYS A 160 -8.12 20.88 5.33
N SER A 161 -8.09 21.64 6.42
CA SER A 161 -7.01 22.58 6.65
C SER A 161 -5.73 21.82 6.98
N ILE A 162 -4.68 22.05 6.18
CA ILE A 162 -3.31 21.53 6.37
C ILE A 162 -2.67 22.20 7.58
#